data_a0715626dfcbae56f50bb70e3f76426c
#
_entry.id   a0715626dfcbae56f50bb70e3f76426c
#
_cell.length_a   1.000
_cell.length_b   1.000
_cell.length_c   1.000
_cell.angle_alpha   90.00
_cell.angle_beta   90.00
_cell.angle_gamma   90.00
#
_symmetry.space_group_name_H-M   'P 1'
#
loop_
_entity.id
_entity.type
_entity.pdbx_description
1 polymer ?
#
loop_
_entity_poly.entity_id
_entity_poly.type
_entity_poly.pdbx_seq_one_letter_code
_entity_poly.pdbx_strand_id
1 'polypeptide(L)'
;MKRILSGVQPSGHPHIGNYFGAIRQHIEMQKNHECFLFIADLHALTTVHDAKSMREQTYELAVAYLALGLDPKKTVFFKQSDLSEHTELCWIFDCIVKMPFLERAHAWKDAQEKGKKDPTVGLFNYPVLQAAD
;
A
#
# COMPACT_ATOMS: atom_id res chain seq x y z
N MET A 1 -20.98 10.58 8.32
CA MET A 1 -20.37 9.57 7.41
C MET A 1 -19.19 8.96 8.13
N LYS A 2 -18.92 7.65 7.94
CA LYS A 2 -17.69 7.05 8.44
C LYS A 2 -16.54 7.38 7.50
N ARG A 3 -15.34 7.60 8.05
CA ARG A 3 -14.11 7.77 7.28
C ARG A 3 -13.48 6.42 7.00
N ILE A 4 -13.02 6.22 5.77
CA ILE A 4 -12.32 5.01 5.33
C ILE A 4 -10.98 5.42 4.75
N LEU A 5 -9.93 4.75 5.21
CA LEU A 5 -8.61 4.80 4.61
C LEU A 5 -8.27 3.40 4.09
N SER A 6 -7.78 3.31 2.88
CA SER A 6 -7.28 2.07 2.31
C SER A 6 -6.26 2.34 1.19
N GLY A 7 -5.38 1.38 0.97
CA GLY A 7 -4.36 1.47 -0.07
C GLY A 7 -4.22 0.19 -0.88
N VAL A 8 -3.76 0.31 -2.11
CA VAL A 8 -3.43 -0.81 -2.99
C VAL A 8 -2.02 -0.63 -3.55
N GLN A 9 -1.22 -1.67 -3.47
CA GLN A 9 0.13 -1.66 -4.02
C GLN A 9 0.10 -1.74 -5.54
N PRO A 10 0.91 -0.94 -6.25
CA PRO A 10 1.11 -1.06 -7.69
C PRO A 10 2.09 -2.21 -7.97
N SER A 11 1.60 -3.44 -7.89
CA SER A 11 2.38 -4.67 -8.07
C SER A 11 1.95 -5.42 -9.34
N GLY A 12 2.50 -5.01 -10.49
CA GLY A 12 2.16 -5.55 -11.80
C GLY A 12 0.95 -4.88 -12.46
N HIS A 13 0.58 -5.39 -13.64
CA HIS A 13 -0.57 -4.87 -14.38
C HIS A 13 -1.89 -5.18 -13.65
N PRO A 14 -2.82 -4.22 -13.56
CA PRO A 14 -4.13 -4.45 -12.98
C PRO A 14 -4.85 -5.61 -13.70
N HIS A 15 -5.38 -6.53 -12.93
CA HIS A 15 -6.10 -7.70 -13.44
C HIS A 15 -7.41 -7.90 -12.68
N ILE A 16 -8.22 -8.87 -13.13
CA ILE A 16 -9.54 -9.13 -12.56
C ILE A 16 -9.52 -9.43 -11.06
N GLY A 17 -8.43 -10.01 -10.55
CA GLY A 17 -8.23 -10.24 -9.12
C GLY A 17 -8.11 -8.94 -8.33
N ASN A 18 -7.42 -7.92 -8.86
CA ASN A 18 -7.36 -6.60 -8.24
C ASN A 18 -8.73 -5.93 -8.22
N TYR A 19 -9.50 -6.10 -9.30
CA TYR A 19 -10.86 -5.56 -9.38
C TYR A 19 -11.77 -6.13 -8.28
N PHE A 20 -11.90 -7.43 -8.20
CA PHE A 20 -12.77 -8.07 -7.21
C PHE A 20 -12.20 -8.03 -5.79
N GLY A 21 -10.88 -8.04 -5.64
CA GLY A 21 -10.21 -8.05 -4.34
C GLY A 21 -10.22 -6.69 -3.63
N ALA A 22 -10.18 -5.59 -4.38
CA ALA A 22 -10.06 -4.26 -3.78
C ALA A 22 -10.83 -3.16 -4.55
N ILE A 23 -10.59 -2.98 -5.86
CA ILE A 23 -11.01 -1.78 -6.59
C ILE A 23 -12.53 -1.62 -6.56
N ARG A 24 -13.28 -2.68 -6.82
CA ARG A 24 -14.75 -2.68 -6.78
C ARG A 24 -15.28 -2.22 -5.43
N GLN A 25 -14.72 -2.75 -4.35
CA GLN A 25 -15.15 -2.42 -2.99
C GLN A 25 -14.89 -0.94 -2.69
N HIS A 26 -13.74 -0.41 -3.08
CA HIS A 26 -13.38 1.00 -2.90
C HIS A 26 -14.35 1.92 -3.67
N ILE A 27 -14.70 1.58 -4.91
CA ILE A 27 -15.65 2.33 -5.72
C ILE A 27 -17.06 2.29 -5.09
N GLU A 28 -17.46 1.19 -4.52
CA GLU A 28 -18.76 1.09 -3.82
C GLU A 28 -18.78 1.91 -2.53
N MET A 29 -17.68 1.91 -1.77
CA MET A 29 -17.57 2.63 -0.50
C MET A 29 -17.68 4.15 -0.65
N GLN A 30 -17.21 4.74 -1.77
CA GLN A 30 -17.31 6.18 -2.02
C GLN A 30 -18.75 6.71 -2.07
N LYS A 31 -19.75 5.83 -2.22
CA LYS A 31 -21.17 6.24 -2.26
C LYS A 31 -21.68 6.69 -0.89
N ASN A 32 -21.15 6.10 0.19
CA ASN A 32 -21.71 6.26 1.54
C ASN A 32 -20.68 6.63 2.60
N HIS A 33 -19.41 6.81 2.22
CA HIS A 33 -18.30 7.07 3.13
C HIS A 33 -17.41 8.21 2.64
N GLU A 34 -16.72 8.86 3.55
CA GLU A 34 -15.60 9.76 3.26
C GLU A 34 -14.36 8.90 3.01
N CYS A 35 -13.97 8.77 1.74
CA CYS A 35 -12.91 7.83 1.35
C CYS A 35 -11.58 8.56 1.07
N PHE A 36 -10.54 8.02 1.68
CA PHE A 36 -9.13 8.34 1.43
C PHE A 36 -8.48 7.07 0.89
N LEU A 37 -8.19 7.07 -0.39
CA LEU A 37 -7.61 5.91 -1.07
C LEU A 37 -6.24 6.27 -1.61
N PHE A 38 -5.26 5.40 -1.39
CA PHE A 38 -3.92 5.68 -1.88
C PHE A 38 -3.30 4.51 -2.65
N ILE A 39 -2.43 4.86 -3.56
CA ILE A 39 -1.54 3.91 -4.21
C ILE A 39 -0.32 3.75 -3.31
N ALA A 40 -0.14 2.56 -2.77
CA ALA A 40 0.88 2.22 -1.79
C ALA A 40 2.24 1.97 -2.47
N ASP A 41 2.80 3.00 -3.09
CA ASP A 41 4.04 2.94 -3.84
C ASP A 41 5.26 2.74 -2.94
N LEU A 42 5.27 3.27 -1.71
CA LEU A 42 6.34 2.99 -0.75
C LEU A 42 6.33 1.52 -0.29
N HIS A 43 5.15 0.94 -0.04
CA HIS A 43 5.06 -0.48 0.25
C HIS A 43 5.52 -1.35 -0.94
N ALA A 44 5.22 -0.92 -2.16
CA ALA A 44 5.63 -1.65 -3.36
C ALA A 44 7.16 -1.72 -3.54
N LEU A 45 7.93 -0.79 -2.97
CA LEU A 45 9.41 -0.84 -2.96
C LEU A 45 9.97 -2.10 -2.30
N THR A 46 9.19 -2.81 -1.50
CA THR A 46 9.62 -4.12 -0.93
C THR A 46 9.78 -5.21 -2.00
N THR A 47 9.20 -5.02 -3.18
CA THR A 47 9.19 -6.00 -4.28
C THR A 47 9.54 -5.42 -5.65
N VAL A 48 9.24 -4.16 -5.90
CA VAL A 48 9.49 -3.48 -7.19
C VAL A 48 10.64 -2.48 -7.00
N HIS A 49 11.81 -2.81 -7.57
CA HIS A 49 13.02 -2.00 -7.39
C HIS A 49 13.38 -1.17 -8.63
N ASP A 50 12.78 -1.47 -9.78
CA ASP A 50 12.98 -0.71 -11.00
C ASP A 50 12.09 0.54 -11.02
N ALA A 51 12.73 1.71 -11.11
CA ALA A 51 12.02 2.99 -11.04
C ALA A 51 11.06 3.24 -12.23
N LYS A 52 11.38 2.67 -13.41
CA LYS A 52 10.52 2.78 -14.59
C LYS A 52 9.25 1.96 -14.36
N SER A 53 9.42 0.70 -14.00
CA SER A 53 8.30 -0.22 -13.70
C SER A 53 7.41 0.35 -12.59
N MET A 54 7.99 0.90 -11.52
CA MET A 54 7.23 1.51 -10.45
C MET A 54 6.34 2.66 -10.94
N ARG A 55 6.88 3.56 -11.77
CA ARG A 55 6.10 4.66 -12.33
C ARG A 55 4.98 4.19 -13.26
N GLU A 56 5.28 3.23 -14.14
CA GLU A 56 4.31 2.67 -15.08
C GLU A 56 3.17 1.98 -14.33
N GLN A 57 3.48 1.11 -13.37
CA GLN A 57 2.48 0.37 -12.58
C GLN A 57 1.63 1.31 -11.72
N THR A 58 2.24 2.34 -11.12
CA THR A 58 1.52 3.37 -10.36
C THR A 58 0.53 4.11 -11.24
N TYR A 59 0.96 4.51 -12.44
CA TYR A 59 0.11 5.20 -13.39
C TYR A 59 -1.03 4.31 -13.90
N GLU A 60 -0.73 3.07 -14.29
CA GLU A 60 -1.74 2.10 -14.76
C GLU A 60 -2.80 1.81 -13.68
N LEU A 61 -2.38 1.67 -12.42
CA LEU A 61 -3.31 1.46 -11.32
C LEU A 61 -4.21 2.68 -11.11
N ALA A 62 -3.66 3.90 -11.20
CA ALA A 62 -4.46 5.13 -11.12
C ALA A 62 -5.49 5.21 -12.25
N VAL A 63 -5.06 4.94 -13.48
CA VAL A 63 -5.96 4.91 -14.66
C VAL A 63 -7.05 3.86 -14.48
N ALA A 64 -6.71 2.67 -13.98
CA ALA A 64 -7.69 1.61 -13.74
C ALA A 64 -8.76 2.04 -12.73
N TYR A 65 -8.38 2.67 -11.62
CA TYR A 65 -9.34 3.19 -10.64
C TYR A 65 -10.31 4.19 -11.24
N LEU A 66 -9.81 5.17 -11.98
CA LEU A 66 -10.62 6.21 -12.62
C LEU A 66 -11.53 5.62 -13.71
N ALA A 67 -11.01 4.76 -14.56
CA ALA A 67 -11.77 4.11 -15.62
C ALA A 67 -12.89 3.20 -15.11
N LEU A 68 -12.69 2.58 -13.93
CA LEU A 68 -13.66 1.71 -13.30
C LEU A 68 -14.70 2.46 -12.46
N GLY A 69 -14.57 3.79 -12.31
CA GLY A 69 -15.61 4.63 -11.72
C GLY A 69 -15.29 5.25 -10.36
N LEU A 70 -14.00 5.29 -9.97
CA LEU A 70 -13.61 6.15 -8.85
C LEU A 70 -13.84 7.60 -9.22
N ASP A 71 -14.61 8.30 -8.39
CA ASP A 71 -14.91 9.72 -8.56
C ASP A 71 -13.96 10.58 -7.70
N PRO A 72 -13.01 11.32 -8.32
CA PRO A 72 -12.06 12.14 -7.59
C PRO A 72 -12.70 13.37 -6.91
N LYS A 73 -13.97 13.66 -7.18
CA LYS A 73 -14.72 14.69 -6.46
C LYS A 73 -15.30 14.20 -5.15
N LYS A 74 -15.40 12.87 -4.98
CA LYS A 74 -15.96 12.21 -3.78
C LYS A 74 -14.92 11.53 -2.93
N THR A 75 -13.78 11.19 -3.52
CA THR A 75 -12.71 10.41 -2.89
C THR A 75 -11.40 11.18 -2.98
N VAL A 76 -10.72 11.33 -1.87
CA VAL A 76 -9.32 11.78 -1.88
C VAL A 76 -8.48 10.61 -2.38
N PHE A 77 -7.88 10.77 -3.56
CA PHE A 77 -7.07 9.74 -4.19
C PHE A 77 -5.65 10.25 -4.43
N PHE A 78 -4.65 9.59 -3.87
CA PHE A 78 -3.26 10.07 -3.82
C PHE A 78 -2.26 8.91 -3.85
N LYS A 79 -0.98 9.21 -4.01
CA LYS A 79 0.09 8.24 -3.78
C LYS A 79 0.58 8.34 -2.34
N GLN A 80 0.93 7.22 -1.74
CA GLN A 80 1.51 7.20 -0.39
C GLN A 80 2.73 8.13 -0.29
N SER A 81 3.58 8.15 -1.32
CA SER A 81 4.76 9.01 -1.39
C SER A 81 4.47 10.52 -1.55
N ASP A 82 3.22 10.92 -1.79
CA ASP A 82 2.86 12.34 -1.85
C ASP A 82 2.79 12.99 -0.45
N LEU A 83 2.73 12.18 0.61
CA LEU A 83 2.67 12.61 2.02
C LEU A 83 3.90 12.08 2.78
N SER A 84 4.81 12.97 3.14
CA SER A 84 6.01 12.62 3.92
C SER A 84 5.69 12.10 5.32
N GLU A 85 4.53 12.46 5.84
CA GLU A 85 4.05 12.12 7.17
C GLU A 85 3.96 10.61 7.40
N HIS A 86 3.68 9.81 6.36
CA HIS A 86 3.72 8.36 6.45
C HIS A 86 5.11 7.85 6.87
N THR A 87 6.16 8.36 6.24
CA THR A 87 7.54 7.95 6.56
C THR A 87 8.06 8.58 7.84
N GLU A 88 7.66 9.80 8.15
CA GLU A 88 8.03 10.46 9.40
C GLU A 88 7.43 9.73 10.61
N LEU A 89 6.13 9.39 10.54
CA LEU A 89 5.47 8.63 11.60
C LEU A 89 6.02 7.19 11.68
N CYS A 90 6.32 6.58 10.55
CA CYS A 90 7.00 5.28 10.51
C CYS A 90 8.32 5.33 11.29
N TRP A 91 9.14 6.34 11.06
CA TRP A 91 10.41 6.49 11.79
C TRP A 91 10.20 6.66 13.31
N ILE A 92 9.18 7.43 13.72
CA ILE A 92 8.84 7.58 15.14
C ILE A 92 8.46 6.21 15.73
N PHE A 93 7.66 5.42 15.02
CA PHE A 93 7.27 4.09 15.47
C PHE A 93 8.46 3.13 15.49
N ASP A 94 9.40 3.22 14.55
CA ASP A 94 10.64 2.43 14.53
C ASP A 94 11.50 2.65 15.77
N CYS A 95 11.47 3.85 16.33
CA CYS A 95 12.17 4.16 17.56
C CYS A 95 11.49 3.58 18.83
N ILE A 96 10.26 3.11 18.71
CA ILE A 96 9.44 2.63 19.85
C ILE A 96 9.18 1.13 19.77
N VAL A 97 8.95 0.59 18.57
CA VAL A 97 8.60 -0.81 18.37
C VAL A 97 9.82 -1.71 18.64
N LYS A 98 9.59 -2.84 19.30
CA LYS A 98 10.67 -3.79 19.63
C LYS A 98 10.82 -4.85 18.54
N MET A 99 12.07 -5.20 18.20
CA MET A 99 12.40 -6.23 17.20
C MET A 99 11.61 -7.54 17.38
N PRO A 100 11.48 -8.13 18.59
CA PRO A 100 10.73 -9.37 18.77
C PRO A 100 9.24 -9.26 18.43
N PHE A 101 8.69 -8.04 18.35
CA PHE A 101 7.32 -7.81 17.89
C PHE A 101 7.24 -7.98 16.37
N LEU A 102 8.17 -7.39 15.63
CA LEU A 102 8.23 -7.48 14.17
C LEU A 102 8.58 -8.89 13.67
N GLU A 103 9.40 -9.61 14.39
CA GLU A 103 9.74 -11.03 14.09
C GLU A 103 8.51 -11.93 14.03
N ARG A 104 7.40 -11.54 14.63
CA ARG A 104 6.13 -12.29 14.60
C ARG A 104 5.28 -11.99 13.37
N ALA A 105 5.64 -11.00 12.57
CA ALA A 105 4.90 -10.63 11.37
C ALA A 105 4.85 -11.79 10.36
N HIS A 106 3.67 -12.04 9.77
CA HIS A 106 3.46 -13.18 8.86
C HIS A 106 4.41 -13.16 7.67
N ALA A 107 4.58 -12.03 7.00
CA ALA A 107 5.46 -11.96 5.83
C ALA A 107 6.94 -12.19 6.17
N TRP A 108 7.38 -11.81 7.38
CA TRP A 108 8.72 -12.12 7.83
C TRP A 108 8.90 -13.62 8.04
N LYS A 109 7.97 -14.28 8.72
CA LYS A 109 7.98 -15.72 8.92
C LYS A 109 7.94 -16.48 7.59
N ASP A 110 7.06 -16.08 6.70
CA ASP A 110 6.91 -16.65 5.36
C ASP A 110 8.21 -16.53 4.54
N ALA A 111 8.91 -15.39 4.64
CA ALA A 111 10.21 -15.19 3.99
C ALA A 111 11.28 -16.12 4.56
N GLN A 112 11.29 -16.34 5.86
CA GLN A 112 12.22 -17.27 6.52
C GLN A 112 11.91 -18.73 6.16
N GLU A 113 10.64 -19.14 6.20
CA GLU A 113 10.19 -20.50 5.85
C GLU A 113 10.49 -20.85 4.40
N LYS A 114 10.33 -19.89 3.48
CA LYS A 114 10.67 -20.03 2.06
C LYS A 114 12.19 -19.94 1.78
N GLY A 115 12.99 -19.78 2.81
CA GLY A 115 14.45 -19.69 2.69
C GLY A 115 14.91 -18.50 1.83
N LYS A 116 14.18 -17.38 1.87
CA LYS A 116 14.55 -16.17 1.12
C LYS A 116 15.93 -15.71 1.56
N LYS A 117 16.90 -15.79 0.66
CA LYS A 117 18.24 -15.28 0.92
C LYS A 117 18.20 -13.75 0.89
N ASP A 118 18.86 -13.14 1.87
CA ASP A 118 19.03 -11.68 1.96
C ASP A 118 17.72 -10.88 1.92
N PRO A 119 16.79 -11.08 2.88
CA PRO A 119 15.59 -10.27 2.98
C PRO A 119 15.97 -8.82 3.31
N THR A 120 15.30 -7.88 2.67
CA THR A 120 15.57 -6.45 2.91
C THR A 120 15.00 -5.97 4.25
N VAL A 121 15.58 -4.89 4.80
CA VAL A 121 15.03 -4.19 5.98
C VAL A 121 13.57 -3.75 5.72
N GLY A 122 13.25 -3.29 4.51
CA GLY A 122 11.90 -2.90 4.15
C GLY A 122 10.88 -4.05 4.28
N LEU A 123 11.28 -5.28 3.91
CA LEU A 123 10.42 -6.46 4.11
C LEU A 123 10.18 -6.77 5.60
N PHE A 124 11.17 -6.54 6.43
CA PHE A 124 11.03 -6.70 7.89
C PHE A 124 10.16 -5.61 8.50
N ASN A 125 10.33 -4.38 8.03
CA ASN A 125 9.78 -3.16 8.63
C ASN A 125 8.44 -2.69 8.05
N TYR A 126 7.96 -3.24 6.92
CA TYR A 126 6.72 -2.76 6.30
C TYR A 126 5.50 -2.73 7.24
N PRO A 127 5.36 -3.60 8.29
CA PRO A 127 4.23 -3.49 9.21
C PRO A 127 4.22 -2.19 10.02
N VAL A 128 5.39 -1.58 10.23
CA VAL A 128 5.51 -0.28 10.91
C VAL A 128 5.03 0.84 9.99
N LEU A 129 5.43 0.81 8.71
CA LEU A 129 4.92 1.74 7.71
C LEU A 129 3.39 1.60 7.56
N GLN A 130 2.87 0.37 7.54
CA GLN A 130 1.43 0.12 7.50
C GLN A 130 0.69 0.67 8.72
N ALA A 131 1.32 0.68 9.88
CA ALA A 131 0.74 1.27 11.08
C ALA A 131 0.78 2.81 11.06
N ALA A 132 1.66 3.38 10.26
CA ALA A 132 1.78 4.82 10.05
C ALA A 132 0.82 5.36 8.96
N ASP A 133 0.32 4.48 8.09
CA ASP A 133 -0.68 4.82 7.07
C ASP A 133 -2.03 5.20 7.69
#